data_f75b965e6d730dcb5cc9766c0c5e522b
#
_entry.id   f75b965e6d730dcb5cc9766c0c5e522b
#
_cell.length_a   1.000
_cell.length_b   1.000
_cell.length_c   1.000
_cell.angle_alpha   90.00
_cell.angle_beta   90.00
_cell.angle_gamma   90.00
#
_symmetry.space_group_name_H-M   'P 1'
#
loop_
_entity.id
_entity.type
_entity.pdbx_description
1 polymer ?
#
loop_
_entity_poly.entity_id
_entity_poly.type
_entity_poly.pdbx_seq_one_letter_code
_entity_poly.pdbx_strand_id
1 'polypeptide(L)' 'MTTRRYEYKVLELREKMIGGKMSGDKLERILNEHAEQGWQVKTITSAEVKGRLGPGGVDGLLVTLERPVA' A
#
# COMPACT_ATOMS: atom_id res chain seq x y z
N MET A 1 28.38 -14.08 9.37
CA MET A 1 27.45 -13.98 8.25
C MET A 1 26.55 -12.78 8.44
N THR A 2 26.43 -11.97 7.41
CA THR A 2 25.61 -10.76 7.51
C THR A 2 24.15 -11.08 7.20
N THR A 3 23.28 -10.72 8.10
CA THR A 3 21.86 -10.89 7.87
C THR A 3 21.32 -9.65 7.14
N ARG A 4 20.70 -9.87 6.01
CA ARG A 4 20.12 -8.78 5.27
C ARG A 4 18.87 -8.28 6.00
N ARG A 5 18.79 -7.00 6.16
CA ARG A 5 17.66 -6.36 6.83
C ARG A 5 16.77 -5.69 5.80
N TYR A 6 15.49 -5.67 6.12
CA TYR A 6 14.49 -5.01 5.28
C TYR A 6 13.72 -4.02 6.11
N GLU A 7 13.28 -2.98 5.47
CA GLU A 7 12.31 -2.09 6.09
C GLU A 7 11.00 -2.22 5.35
N TYR A 8 9.92 -1.91 6.04
CA TYR A 8 8.58 -2.12 5.50
C TYR A 8 7.78 -0.85 5.54
N LYS A 9 6.88 -0.73 4.60
CA LYS A 9 5.94 0.38 4.56
C LYS A 9 4.58 -0.19 4.22
N VAL A 10 3.55 0.26 4.93
CA VAL A 10 2.19 -0.18 4.66
C VAL A 10 1.39 1.00 4.15
N LEU A 11 0.78 0.83 2.99
CA LEU A 11 -0.08 1.84 2.40
C LEU A 11 -1.53 1.43 2.62
N GLU A 12 -2.32 2.38 3.11
CA GLU A 12 -3.75 2.18 3.23
C GLU A 12 -4.41 2.95 2.11
N LEU A 13 -4.90 2.23 1.12
CA LEU A 13 -5.51 2.83 -0.06
C LEU A 13 -7.00 2.68 -0.01
N ARG A 14 -7.69 3.77 0.21
CA ARG A 14 -9.14 3.78 0.22
C ARG A 14 -9.63 4.11 -1.17
N GLU A 15 -10.78 3.55 -1.52
CA GLU A 15 -11.37 3.80 -2.81
C GLU A 15 -11.49 5.30 -3.09
N LYS A 16 -11.86 6.05 -2.06
CA LYS A 16 -12.03 7.48 -2.17
C LYS A 16 -10.73 8.22 -2.49
N MET A 17 -9.63 7.71 -1.98
CA MET A 17 -8.32 8.35 -2.16
C MET A 17 -7.79 8.21 -3.57
N ILE A 18 -8.31 7.27 -4.32
CA ILE A 18 -7.86 7.04 -5.68
C ILE A 18 -8.95 7.29 -6.70
N GLY A 19 -9.78 8.28 -6.40
CA GLY A 19 -10.72 8.81 -7.36
C GLY A 19 -12.09 8.15 -7.40
N GLY A 20 -12.53 7.64 -6.27
CA GLY A 20 -13.87 7.08 -6.14
C GLY A 20 -14.00 5.64 -6.54
N LYS A 21 -13.20 5.18 -7.47
CA LYS A 21 -13.15 3.78 -7.86
C LYS A 21 -11.73 3.30 -7.91
N MET A 22 -11.52 2.12 -7.36
CA MET A 22 -10.23 1.47 -7.43
C MET A 22 -10.01 1.03 -8.88
N SER A 23 -8.95 1.51 -9.49
CA SER A 23 -8.62 1.10 -10.85
C SER A 23 -7.17 0.62 -10.89
N GLY A 24 -6.93 -0.32 -11.80
CA GLY A 24 -5.58 -0.85 -11.96
C GLY A 24 -4.58 0.22 -12.33
N ASP A 25 -5.01 1.17 -13.15
CA ASP A 25 -4.12 2.24 -13.59
C ASP A 25 -3.63 3.11 -12.44
N LYS A 26 -4.54 3.44 -11.54
CA LYS A 26 -4.18 4.27 -10.40
C LYS A 26 -3.30 3.52 -9.42
N LEU A 27 -3.63 2.27 -9.18
CA LEU A 27 -2.81 1.44 -8.30
C LEU A 27 -1.41 1.28 -8.89
N GLU A 28 -1.33 1.02 -10.17
CA GLU A 28 -0.04 0.87 -10.84
C GLU A 28 0.82 2.13 -10.67
N ARG A 29 0.22 3.29 -10.81
CA ARG A 29 0.95 4.54 -10.64
C ARG A 29 1.51 4.67 -9.23
N ILE A 30 0.68 4.36 -8.24
CA ILE A 30 1.10 4.43 -6.85
C ILE A 30 2.26 3.48 -6.59
N LEU A 31 2.16 2.26 -7.11
CA LEU A 31 3.20 1.27 -6.92
C LEU A 31 4.50 1.69 -7.61
N ASN A 32 4.39 2.24 -8.81
CA ASN A 32 5.57 2.66 -9.54
C ASN A 32 6.27 3.84 -8.88
N GLU A 33 5.51 4.75 -8.29
CA GLU A 33 6.11 5.85 -7.55
C GLU A 33 6.95 5.34 -6.39
N HIS A 34 6.49 4.32 -5.73
CA HIS A 34 7.25 3.74 -4.62
C HIS A 34 8.41 2.89 -5.12
N ALA A 35 8.22 2.23 -6.26
CA ALA A 35 9.30 1.44 -6.84
C ALA A 35 10.50 2.30 -7.21
N GLU A 36 10.27 3.55 -7.61
CA GLU A 36 11.35 4.47 -7.90
C GLU A 36 12.22 4.73 -6.68
N GLN A 37 11.67 4.53 -5.50
CA GLN A 37 12.39 4.71 -4.25
C GLN A 37 12.95 3.40 -3.70
N GLY A 38 12.86 2.34 -4.50
CA GLY A 38 13.41 1.05 -4.12
C GLY A 38 12.44 0.10 -3.44
N TRP A 39 11.17 0.50 -3.32
CA TRP A 39 10.18 -0.34 -2.67
C TRP A 39 9.67 -1.43 -3.59
N GLN A 40 9.45 -2.60 -3.01
CA GLN A 40 8.86 -3.74 -3.72
C GLN A 40 7.61 -4.18 -2.98
N VAL A 41 6.61 -4.59 -3.73
CA VAL A 41 5.37 -5.08 -3.13
C VAL A 41 5.61 -6.46 -2.53
N LYS A 42 5.26 -6.59 -1.25
CA LYS A 42 5.32 -7.88 -0.59
C LYS A 42 3.94 -8.54 -0.60
N THR A 43 2.91 -7.83 -0.20
CA THR A 43 1.55 -8.34 -0.24
C THR A 43 0.57 -7.21 -0.50
N ILE A 44 -0.58 -7.59 -1.07
CA ILE A 44 -1.71 -6.70 -1.20
C ILE A 44 -2.92 -7.45 -0.65
N THR A 45 -3.61 -6.84 0.29
CA THR A 45 -4.76 -7.45 0.94
C THR A 45 -5.96 -6.53 0.85
N SER A 46 -7.09 -7.07 0.44
CA SER A 46 -8.35 -6.33 0.51
C SER A 46 -8.77 -6.24 1.96
N ALA A 47 -9.16 -5.06 2.39
CA ALA A 47 -9.54 -4.88 3.78
C ALA A 47 -10.43 -3.67 3.93
N GLU A 48 -11.17 -3.66 5.04
CA GLU A 48 -11.86 -2.47 5.46
C GLU A 48 -10.84 -1.55 6.10
N VAL A 49 -10.62 -0.41 5.49
CA VAL A 49 -9.73 0.59 6.05
C VAL A 49 -10.55 1.50 6.90
N LYS A 50 -10.23 1.54 8.20
CA LYS A 50 -11.02 2.32 9.15
C LYS A 50 -11.00 3.79 8.82
N GLY A 51 -12.21 4.35 8.76
CA GLY A 51 -12.35 5.78 8.58
C GLY A 51 -12.37 6.48 9.92
N ARG A 52 -12.25 7.78 9.87
CA ARG A 52 -12.32 8.59 11.07
C ARG A 52 -13.73 8.77 11.57
N LEU A 53 -14.66 8.81 10.65
CA LEU A 53 -16.03 9.14 10.93
C LEU A 53 -16.91 7.94 10.70
N GLY A 54 -17.83 7.74 11.60
CA GLY A 54 -18.83 6.73 11.47
C GLY A 54 -18.36 5.35 11.84
N PRO A 55 -19.29 4.45 12.03
CA PRO A 55 -19.00 3.05 12.32
C PRO A 55 -18.51 2.34 11.06
N GLY A 56 -17.69 1.36 11.25
CA GLY A 56 -17.15 0.57 10.14
C GLY A 56 -16.03 1.30 9.43
N GLY A 57 -15.68 0.78 8.30
CA GLY A 57 -14.63 1.34 7.49
C GLY A 57 -15.09 1.52 6.08
N VAL A 58 -14.19 1.83 5.20
CA VAL A 58 -14.45 1.87 3.77
C VAL A 58 -13.61 0.80 3.10
N ASP A 59 -14.11 0.32 2.00
CA ASP A 59 -13.38 -0.70 1.24
C ASP A 59 -12.07 -0.11 0.74
N GLY A 60 -11.05 -0.91 0.81
CA GLY A 60 -9.75 -0.47 0.37
C GLY A 60 -8.75 -1.60 0.33
N LEU A 61 -7.50 -1.22 0.19
CA LEU A 61 -6.40 -2.16 0.11
C LEU A 61 -5.34 -1.80 1.13
N LEU A 62 -4.74 -2.84 1.70
CA LEU A 62 -3.52 -2.68 2.48
C LEU A 62 -2.39 -3.23 1.63
N VAL A 63 -1.46 -2.37 1.29
CA VAL A 63 -0.31 -2.77 0.46
C VAL A 63 0.93 -2.72 1.33
N THR A 64 1.56 -3.86 1.48
CA THR A 64 2.81 -3.94 2.24
C THR A 64 3.97 -3.93 1.27
N LEU A 65 4.85 -3.00 1.47
CA LEU A 65 6.04 -2.84 0.65
C LEU A 65 7.26 -3.15 1.49
N GLU A 66 8.33 -3.60 0.83
CA GLU A 66 9.59 -3.83 1.52
C GLU A 66 10.72 -3.37 0.65
N ARG A 67 11.84 -3.05 1.28
CA ARG A 67 13.07 -2.78 0.55
C ARG A 67 14.26 -3.10 1.45
N PRO A 68 15.38 -3.49 0.86
CA PRO A 68 16.56 -3.80 1.66
C PRO A 68 17.11 -2.55 2.32
N VAL A 69 17.62 -2.72 3.53
CA VAL A 69 18.31 -1.65 4.25
C VAL A 69 19.80 -1.91 4.13
N ALA A 70 20.51 -0.91 3.70
CA ALA A 70 21.95 -1.04 3.52
C ALA A 70 22.67 -1.18 4.87
#